data_27ba24ba7b7d36801e6aa4d68b30ec3e
#
_entry.id   27ba24ba7b7d36801e6aa4d68b30ec3e
#
_cell.length_a   1.000
_cell.length_b   1.000
_cell.length_c   1.000
_cell.angle_alpha   90.00
_cell.angle_beta   90.00
_cell.angle_gamma   90.00
#
_symmetry.space_group_name_H-M   'P 1'
#
loop_
_entity.id
_entity.type
_entity.pdbx_description
1 polymer ?
#
loop_
_entity_poly.entity_id
_entity_poly.type
_entity_poly.pdbx_seq_one_letter_code
_entity_poly.pdbx_strand_id
1 'polypeptide(L)'
;MRQTVTLFNPQQGHAEISGVVWPAAKALLQAGHRLIVEVRTDTRTLAQNRLLWSCMHDLSEQVQWCGRRLTPDGWKEWLTGHLDGQELLPNMDGTGFISISRGRSTSQMTVKEVTAVIDLAHAFGAERGVKWSRTSLGRHDSPDEVDPETGEVMA
;
A
#
# COMPACT_ATOMS: atom_id res chain seq x y z
N MET A 1 10.88 -15.95 14.87
CA MET A 1 10.72 -16.38 13.46
C MET A 1 9.33 -15.99 12.96
N ARG A 2 9.25 -15.42 11.79
CA ARG A 2 7.97 -15.06 11.15
C ARG A 2 7.89 -15.75 9.79
N GLN A 3 6.84 -16.50 9.56
CA GLN A 3 6.59 -17.14 8.28
C GLN A 3 5.29 -16.60 7.69
N THR A 4 5.34 -16.19 6.44
CA THR A 4 4.18 -15.67 5.71
C THR A 4 4.02 -16.47 4.43
N VAL A 5 2.81 -16.87 4.13
CA VAL A 5 2.47 -17.56 2.88
C VAL A 5 1.29 -16.85 2.24
N THR A 6 1.29 -16.77 0.92
CA THR A 6 0.19 -16.18 0.14
C THR A 6 -0.63 -17.30 -0.47
N LEU A 7 -1.93 -17.26 -0.24
CA LEU A 7 -2.88 -18.22 -0.78
C LEU A 7 -3.76 -17.53 -1.81
N PHE A 8 -3.90 -18.10 -2.99
CA PHE A 8 -4.62 -17.46 -4.11
C PHE A 8 -5.80 -18.26 -4.64
N ASN A 9 -5.95 -19.52 -4.25
CA ASN A 9 -7.16 -20.30 -4.50
C ASN A 9 -7.29 -21.42 -3.45
N PRO A 10 -8.47 -22.03 -3.29
CA PRO A 10 -8.68 -23.03 -2.23
C PRO A 10 -7.79 -24.26 -2.35
N GLN A 11 -7.50 -24.70 -3.57
CA GLN A 11 -6.68 -25.90 -3.79
C GLN A 11 -5.22 -25.66 -3.47
N GLN A 12 -4.66 -24.57 -3.98
CA GLN A 12 -3.29 -24.15 -3.66
C GLN A 12 -3.17 -23.83 -2.17
N GLY A 13 -4.15 -23.15 -1.60
CA GLY A 13 -4.15 -22.80 -0.18
C GLY A 13 -4.11 -24.01 0.72
N HIS A 14 -4.92 -25.02 0.45
CA HIS A 14 -4.92 -26.28 1.21
C HIS A 14 -3.58 -27.00 1.09
N ALA A 15 -3.04 -27.09 -0.12
CA ALA A 15 -1.74 -27.75 -0.34
C ALA A 15 -0.60 -27.03 0.41
N GLU A 16 -0.59 -25.69 0.39
CA GLU A 16 0.42 -24.87 1.06
C GLU A 16 0.33 -25.01 2.59
N ILE A 17 -0.88 -24.93 3.13
CA ILE A 17 -1.10 -25.09 4.58
C ILE A 17 -0.72 -26.48 5.05
N SER A 18 -1.14 -27.50 4.33
CA SER A 18 -0.87 -28.90 4.72
C SER A 18 0.59 -29.29 4.52
N GLY A 19 1.22 -28.82 3.45
CA GLY A 19 2.56 -29.25 3.05
C GLY A 19 3.70 -28.40 3.61
N VAL A 20 3.47 -27.14 3.88
CA VAL A 20 4.51 -26.18 4.31
C VAL A 20 4.21 -25.60 5.68
N VAL A 21 3.05 -25.00 5.86
CA VAL A 21 2.70 -24.27 7.10
C VAL A 21 2.52 -25.23 8.27
N TRP A 22 1.73 -26.28 8.08
CA TRP A 22 1.41 -27.20 9.15
C TRP A 22 2.64 -27.99 9.65
N PRO A 23 3.50 -28.56 8.81
CA PRO A 23 4.72 -29.20 9.29
C PRO A 23 5.63 -28.27 10.09
N ALA A 24 5.79 -27.01 9.66
CA ALA A 24 6.57 -26.04 10.38
C ALA A 24 5.93 -25.67 11.73
N ALA A 25 4.63 -25.46 11.75
CA ALA A 25 3.87 -25.16 12.96
C ALA A 25 3.94 -26.34 13.95
N LYS A 26 3.77 -27.56 13.46
CA LYS A 26 3.84 -28.78 14.28
C LYS A 26 5.20 -28.92 14.96
N ALA A 27 6.29 -28.70 14.24
CA ALA A 27 7.63 -28.75 14.78
C ALA A 27 7.85 -27.73 15.90
N LEU A 28 7.37 -26.49 15.72
CA LEU A 28 7.47 -25.45 16.75
C LEU A 28 6.60 -25.77 17.98
N LEU A 29 5.40 -26.28 17.77
CA LEU A 29 4.52 -26.69 18.86
C LEU A 29 5.13 -27.84 19.68
N GLN A 30 5.76 -28.81 19.03
CA GLN A 30 6.45 -29.91 19.71
C GLN A 30 7.66 -29.42 20.50
N ALA A 31 8.29 -28.32 20.07
CA ALA A 31 9.37 -27.68 20.80
C ALA A 31 8.89 -26.82 21.99
N GLY A 32 7.58 -26.72 22.21
CA GLY A 32 7.00 -25.99 23.34
C GLY A 32 6.64 -24.56 23.06
N HIS A 33 6.74 -24.09 21.81
CA HIS A 33 6.35 -22.72 21.45
C HIS A 33 4.84 -22.57 21.32
N ARG A 34 4.34 -21.37 21.64
CA ARG A 34 2.98 -20.96 21.30
C ARG A 34 3.01 -20.23 19.98
N LEU A 35 2.03 -20.51 19.12
CA LEU A 35 1.96 -19.93 17.78
C LEU A 35 0.68 -19.12 17.61
N ILE A 36 0.77 -18.08 16.81
CA ILE A 36 -0.38 -17.29 16.35
C ILE A 36 -0.49 -17.51 14.85
N VAL A 37 -1.68 -17.86 14.39
CA VAL A 37 -2.01 -17.93 12.96
C VAL A 37 -2.91 -16.77 12.63
N GLU A 38 -2.48 -15.96 11.67
CA GLU A 38 -3.25 -14.80 11.20
C GLU A 38 -3.67 -15.03 9.74
N VAL A 39 -4.94 -14.83 9.46
CA VAL A 39 -5.48 -14.86 8.11
C VAL A 39 -5.97 -13.45 7.77
N ARG A 40 -5.40 -12.86 6.73
CA ARG A 40 -5.78 -11.51 6.29
C ARG A 40 -5.75 -11.45 4.78
N THR A 41 -6.47 -10.48 4.20
CA THR A 41 -6.36 -10.22 2.77
C THR A 41 -4.98 -9.68 2.44
N ASP A 42 -4.48 -10.05 1.25
CA ASP A 42 -3.24 -9.47 0.75
C ASP A 42 -3.45 -7.97 0.55
N THR A 43 -2.52 -7.17 1.03
CA THR A 43 -2.66 -5.72 0.98
C THR A 43 -2.19 -5.18 -0.36
N ARG A 44 -0.93 -4.82 -0.46
CA ARG A 44 -0.40 -4.27 -1.70
C ARG A 44 0.88 -4.97 -2.10
N THR A 45 1.15 -5.02 -3.40
CA THR A 45 2.40 -5.56 -3.90
C THR A 45 3.54 -4.55 -3.72
N LEU A 46 4.78 -5.05 -3.74
CA LEU A 46 5.97 -4.19 -3.70
C LEU A 46 6.00 -3.20 -4.89
N ALA A 47 5.57 -3.64 -6.06
CA ALA A 47 5.48 -2.80 -7.25
C ALA A 47 4.49 -1.65 -7.06
N GLN A 48 3.31 -1.93 -6.49
CA GLN A 48 2.33 -0.88 -6.18
C GLN A 48 2.82 0.09 -5.11
N ASN A 49 3.51 -0.41 -4.11
CA ASN A 49 4.11 0.45 -3.09
C ASN A 49 5.13 1.41 -3.70
N ARG A 50 5.96 0.91 -4.59
CA ARG A 50 6.95 1.71 -5.32
C ARG A 50 6.28 2.76 -6.21
N LEU A 51 5.23 2.37 -6.92
CA LEU A 51 4.43 3.26 -7.76
C LEU A 51 3.76 4.36 -6.94
N LEU A 52 3.13 4.00 -5.82
CA LEU A 52 2.48 4.96 -4.92
C LEU A 52 3.48 6.03 -4.46
N TRP A 53 4.61 5.62 -3.92
CA TRP A 53 5.60 6.56 -3.39
C TRP A 53 6.25 7.42 -4.47
N SER A 54 6.45 6.88 -5.67
CA SER A 54 6.93 7.65 -6.80
C SER A 54 5.96 8.77 -7.16
N CYS A 55 4.66 8.49 -7.21
CA CYS A 55 3.63 9.50 -7.44
C CYS A 55 3.63 10.57 -6.33
N MET A 56 3.76 10.15 -5.07
CA MET A 56 3.80 11.09 -3.94
C MET A 56 5.03 12.01 -4.02
N HIS A 57 6.17 11.49 -4.40
CA HIS A 57 7.38 12.28 -4.61
C HIS A 57 7.23 13.28 -5.76
N ASP A 58 6.65 12.86 -6.88
CA ASP A 58 6.42 13.75 -8.02
C ASP A 58 5.50 14.92 -7.65
N LEU A 59 4.43 14.64 -6.91
CA LEU A 59 3.54 15.68 -6.40
C LEU A 59 4.25 16.61 -5.42
N SER A 60 5.04 16.06 -4.51
CA SER A 60 5.78 16.84 -3.53
C SER A 60 6.77 17.81 -4.16
N GLU A 61 7.42 17.39 -5.24
CA GLU A 61 8.41 18.22 -5.92
C GLU A 61 7.80 19.27 -6.83
N GLN A 62 6.62 19.02 -7.40
CA GLN A 62 6.07 19.82 -8.50
C GLN A 62 4.85 20.64 -8.12
N VAL A 63 4.11 20.29 -7.07
CA VAL A 63 2.85 20.93 -6.73
C VAL A 63 2.94 21.65 -5.40
N GLN A 64 2.53 22.92 -5.38
CA GLN A 64 2.23 23.64 -4.15
C GLN A 64 0.71 23.67 -3.98
N TRP A 65 0.24 23.34 -2.78
CA TRP A 65 -1.17 23.36 -2.46
C TRP A 65 -1.46 24.41 -1.41
N CYS A 66 -2.32 25.36 -1.74
CA CYS A 66 -2.67 26.49 -0.87
C CYS A 66 -1.44 27.22 -0.31
N GLY A 67 -0.44 27.47 -1.16
CA GLY A 67 0.79 28.14 -0.78
C GLY A 67 1.78 27.30 0.01
N ARG A 68 1.53 26.01 0.16
CA ARG A 68 2.38 25.08 0.90
C ARG A 68 2.91 23.98 -0.01
N ARG A 69 4.14 23.58 0.27
CA ARG A 69 4.73 22.38 -0.33
C ARG A 69 4.52 21.22 0.65
N LEU A 70 3.71 20.26 0.27
CA LEU A 70 3.46 19.08 1.08
C LEU A 70 4.59 18.05 0.90
N THR A 71 4.87 17.31 1.97
CA THR A 71 5.77 16.16 1.91
C THR A 71 5.09 15.01 1.17
N PRO A 72 5.84 13.98 0.71
CA PRO A 72 5.22 12.78 0.14
C PRO A 72 4.21 12.13 1.08
N ASP A 73 4.50 12.03 2.37
CA ASP A 73 3.55 11.56 3.39
C ASP A 73 2.31 12.43 3.48
N GLY A 74 2.47 13.74 3.44
CA GLY A 74 1.36 14.69 3.44
C GLY A 74 0.44 14.50 2.24
N TRP A 75 0.99 14.30 1.05
CA TRP A 75 0.20 14.00 -0.14
C TRP A 75 -0.54 12.68 -0.04
N LYS A 76 0.11 11.66 0.51
CA LYS A 76 -0.53 10.36 0.73
C LYS A 76 -1.74 10.50 1.65
N GLU A 77 -1.59 11.19 2.76
CA GLU A 77 -2.69 11.40 3.72
C GLU A 77 -3.81 12.25 3.13
N TRP A 78 -3.46 13.29 2.38
CA TRP A 78 -4.42 14.16 1.74
C TRP A 78 -5.28 13.41 0.70
N LEU A 79 -4.64 12.61 -0.14
CA LEU A 79 -5.34 11.79 -1.14
C LEU A 79 -6.18 10.69 -0.50
N THR A 80 -5.63 10.01 0.48
CA THR A 80 -6.35 8.96 1.23
C THR A 80 -7.58 9.53 1.93
N GLY A 81 -7.45 10.72 2.50
CA GLY A 81 -8.57 11.41 3.14
C GLY A 81 -9.72 11.72 2.19
N HIS A 82 -9.43 11.99 0.91
CA HIS A 82 -10.47 12.21 -0.10
C HIS A 82 -11.26 10.94 -0.42
N LEU A 83 -10.62 9.78 -0.34
CA LEU A 83 -11.26 8.49 -0.62
C LEU A 83 -12.00 7.92 0.59
N ASP A 84 -11.40 8.01 1.78
CA ASP A 84 -11.92 7.40 2.99
C ASP A 84 -12.76 8.36 3.84
N GLY A 85 -12.67 9.64 3.55
CA GLY A 85 -13.34 10.68 4.32
C GLY A 85 -12.57 11.08 5.57
N GLN A 86 -12.96 12.23 6.10
CA GLN A 86 -12.40 12.79 7.31
C GLN A 86 -13.52 13.34 8.19
N GLU A 87 -13.30 13.31 9.48
CA GLU A 87 -14.17 13.94 10.44
C GLU A 87 -13.47 15.14 11.06
N LEU A 88 -14.15 16.28 11.09
CA LEU A 88 -13.64 17.47 11.76
C LEU A 88 -14.25 17.56 13.15
N LEU A 89 -13.39 17.59 14.16
CA LEU A 89 -13.79 17.79 15.55
C LEU A 89 -13.22 19.10 16.07
N PRO A 90 -13.95 19.82 16.94
CA PRO A 90 -13.39 20.98 17.62
C PRO A 90 -12.14 20.60 18.41
N ASN A 91 -11.14 21.49 18.41
CA ASN A 91 -9.96 21.30 19.26
C ASN A 91 -10.29 21.52 20.75
N MET A 92 -9.33 21.32 21.65
CA MET A 92 -9.54 21.48 23.10
C MET A 92 -10.06 22.83 23.47
N ASP A 93 -9.61 23.88 22.79
CA ASP A 93 -9.97 25.27 23.11
C ASP A 93 -11.29 25.71 22.45
N GLY A 94 -11.84 24.91 21.56
CA GLY A 94 -13.02 25.25 20.77
C GLY A 94 -12.79 26.38 19.76
N THR A 95 -11.54 26.76 19.52
CA THR A 95 -11.17 27.86 18.61
C THR A 95 -10.88 27.43 17.17
N GLY A 96 -10.77 26.15 16.92
CA GLY A 96 -10.48 25.58 15.62
C GLY A 96 -10.90 24.12 15.55
N PHE A 97 -10.51 23.46 14.47
CA PHE A 97 -10.89 22.06 14.22
C PHE A 97 -9.66 21.17 14.03
N ILE A 98 -9.80 19.93 14.45
CA ILE A 98 -8.85 18.87 14.19
C ILE A 98 -9.48 17.91 13.20
N SER A 99 -8.73 17.57 12.15
CA SER A 99 -9.15 16.56 11.21
C SER A 99 -8.74 15.18 11.72
N ILE A 100 -9.72 14.31 11.88
CA ILE A 100 -9.50 12.91 12.22
C ILE A 100 -9.71 12.09 10.97
N SER A 101 -8.67 11.38 10.56
CA SER A 101 -8.76 10.45 9.46
C SER A 101 -9.54 9.21 9.90
N ARG A 102 -10.59 8.87 9.15
CA ARG A 102 -11.27 7.58 9.28
C ARG A 102 -10.53 6.49 8.52
N GLY A 103 -9.50 6.87 7.77
CA GLY A 103 -8.76 5.99 6.91
C GLY A 103 -7.83 5.06 7.67
N ARG A 104 -7.63 3.92 7.08
CA ARG A 104 -6.61 2.97 7.48
C ARG A 104 -5.23 3.45 7.03
N SER A 105 -4.18 2.98 7.70
CA SER A 105 -2.83 3.10 7.15
C SER A 105 -2.78 2.49 5.74
N THR A 106 -2.05 3.12 4.83
CA THR A 106 -1.87 2.57 3.47
C THR A 106 -1.28 1.17 3.46
N SER A 107 -0.56 0.79 4.53
CA SER A 107 -0.05 -0.59 4.69
C SER A 107 -1.16 -1.62 4.88
N GLN A 108 -2.35 -1.20 5.30
CA GLN A 108 -3.53 -2.06 5.50
C GLN A 108 -4.49 -2.03 4.32
N MET A 109 -4.23 -1.21 3.32
CA MET A 109 -5.07 -1.11 2.14
C MET A 109 -4.89 -2.31 1.21
N THR A 110 -5.99 -2.73 0.61
CA THR A 110 -5.97 -3.73 -0.45
C THR A 110 -5.32 -3.17 -1.72
N VAL A 111 -4.98 -4.05 -2.64
CA VAL A 111 -4.47 -3.67 -3.98
C VAL A 111 -5.44 -2.70 -4.67
N LYS A 112 -6.73 -2.98 -4.62
CA LYS A 112 -7.77 -2.14 -5.22
C LYS A 112 -7.82 -0.74 -4.60
N GLU A 113 -7.72 -0.65 -3.29
CA GLU A 113 -7.73 0.63 -2.57
C GLU A 113 -6.49 1.47 -2.88
N VAL A 114 -5.31 0.86 -2.92
CA VAL A 114 -4.07 1.56 -3.31
C VAL A 114 -4.13 2.02 -4.76
N THR A 115 -4.67 1.21 -5.65
CA THR A 115 -4.89 1.60 -7.05
C THR A 115 -5.79 2.83 -7.15
N ALA A 116 -6.84 2.91 -6.34
CA ALA A 116 -7.71 4.08 -6.30
C ALA A 116 -6.97 5.35 -5.87
N VAL A 117 -6.06 5.26 -4.90
CA VAL A 117 -5.21 6.39 -4.48
C VAL A 117 -4.28 6.84 -5.60
N ILE A 118 -3.66 5.89 -6.29
CA ILE A 118 -2.76 6.16 -7.42
C ILE A 118 -3.52 6.83 -8.57
N ASP A 119 -4.70 6.32 -8.90
CA ASP A 119 -5.54 6.90 -9.96
C ASP A 119 -5.98 8.32 -9.62
N LEU A 120 -6.35 8.57 -8.37
CA LEU A 120 -6.69 9.91 -7.92
C LEU A 120 -5.48 10.85 -7.98
N ALA A 121 -4.30 10.37 -7.62
CA ALA A 121 -3.05 11.12 -7.73
C ALA A 121 -2.77 11.51 -9.18
N HIS A 122 -2.89 10.57 -10.12
CA HIS A 122 -2.69 10.83 -11.54
C HIS A 122 -3.69 11.86 -12.09
N ALA A 123 -4.97 11.72 -11.74
CA ALA A 123 -6.01 12.65 -12.17
C ALA A 123 -5.75 14.06 -11.62
N PHE A 124 -5.44 14.18 -10.35
CA PHE A 124 -5.13 15.46 -9.72
C PHE A 124 -3.87 16.09 -10.32
N GLY A 125 -2.81 15.32 -10.48
CA GLY A 125 -1.55 15.81 -11.05
C GLY A 125 -1.69 16.20 -12.52
N ALA A 126 -2.50 15.49 -13.29
CA ALA A 126 -2.76 15.82 -14.70
C ALA A 126 -3.42 17.21 -14.83
N GLU A 127 -4.36 17.53 -13.94
CA GLU A 127 -4.99 18.87 -13.91
C GLU A 127 -4.00 19.97 -13.55
N ARG A 128 -2.93 19.64 -12.83
CA ARG A 128 -1.90 20.58 -12.37
C ARG A 128 -0.65 20.60 -13.24
N GLY A 129 -0.64 19.87 -14.35
CA GLY A 129 0.49 19.83 -15.27
C GLY A 129 1.72 19.10 -14.73
N VAL A 130 1.53 18.13 -13.83
CA VAL A 130 2.62 17.34 -13.27
C VAL A 130 3.25 16.48 -14.36
N LYS A 131 4.57 16.49 -14.42
CA LYS A 131 5.35 15.60 -15.27
C LYS A 131 5.73 14.37 -14.46
N TRP A 132 5.08 13.25 -14.75
CA TRP A 132 5.28 12.01 -14.03
C TRP A 132 6.61 11.36 -14.41
N SER A 133 7.32 10.86 -13.40
CA SER A 133 8.48 10.01 -13.61
C SER A 133 8.08 8.68 -14.25
N ARG A 134 9.04 7.93 -14.79
CA ARG A 134 8.77 6.62 -15.41
C ARG A 134 8.11 5.65 -14.42
N THR A 135 8.61 5.62 -13.20
CA THR A 135 8.04 4.78 -12.13
C THR A 135 6.59 5.17 -11.83
N SER A 136 6.29 6.46 -11.75
CA SER A 136 4.93 6.96 -11.51
C SER A 136 3.95 6.64 -12.63
N LEU A 137 4.44 6.43 -13.85
CA LEU A 137 3.63 6.00 -14.99
C LEU A 137 3.47 4.46 -15.04
N GLY A 138 4.03 3.75 -14.07
CA GLY A 138 4.00 2.29 -14.06
C GLY A 138 4.89 1.65 -15.13
N ARG A 139 5.81 2.42 -15.71
CA ARG A 139 6.76 1.93 -16.69
C ARG A 139 8.05 1.56 -15.98
N HIS A 140 8.27 0.27 -15.85
CA HIS A 140 9.50 -0.24 -15.26
C HIS A 140 10.49 -0.62 -16.35
N ASP A 141 11.63 0.05 -16.33
CA ASP A 141 12.79 -0.32 -17.13
C ASP A 141 13.86 -1.03 -16.26
N SER A 142 13.47 -1.52 -15.10
CA SER A 142 14.41 -2.19 -14.22
C SER A 142 14.63 -3.64 -14.69
N PRO A 143 15.88 -4.05 -14.90
CA PRO A 143 16.19 -5.42 -15.30
C PRO A 143 15.85 -6.47 -14.22
N ASP A 144 15.51 -6.01 -13.02
CA ASP A 144 15.24 -6.88 -11.87
C ASP A 144 13.74 -7.08 -11.61
N GLU A 145 12.87 -6.61 -12.50
CA GLU A 145 11.45 -6.79 -12.31
C GLU A 145 11.02 -8.17 -12.76
N VAL A 146 10.53 -8.93 -11.80
CA VAL A 146 10.01 -10.27 -12.01
C VAL A 146 8.52 -10.15 -12.33
N ASP A 147 8.10 -10.75 -13.44
CA ASP A 147 6.68 -10.86 -13.77
C ASP A 147 5.97 -11.64 -12.66
N PRO A 148 4.97 -11.06 -12.02
CA PRO A 148 4.27 -11.72 -10.92
C PRO A 148 3.47 -12.95 -11.37
N GLU A 149 3.15 -13.07 -12.66
CA GLU A 149 2.41 -14.23 -13.17
C GLU A 149 3.32 -15.37 -13.60
N THR A 150 4.46 -15.07 -14.21
CA THR A 150 5.35 -16.08 -14.77
C THR A 150 6.63 -16.30 -13.97
N GLY A 151 6.97 -15.37 -13.08
CA GLY A 151 8.22 -15.40 -12.33
C GLY A 151 9.46 -15.10 -13.18
N GLU A 152 9.28 -14.66 -14.41
CA GLU A 152 10.38 -14.27 -15.30
C GLU A 152 10.81 -12.84 -15.05
N VAL A 153 12.12 -12.60 -15.15
CA VAL A 153 12.68 -11.26 -15.08
C VAL A 153 12.33 -10.54 -16.38
N MET A 154 11.55 -9.46 -16.27
CA MET A 154 11.20 -8.61 -17.40
C MET A 154 12.40 -7.73 -17.75
N ALA A 155 12.95 -7.97 -18.89
CA ALA A 155 14.05 -7.16 -19.42
C ALA A 155 13.55 -5.81 -19.98
#